data_2b852db7849c596c2822fd3690fa74e9
#
_entry.id   2b852db7849c596c2822fd3690fa74e9
#
_cell.length_a   1.000
_cell.length_b   1.000
_cell.length_c   1.000
_cell.angle_alpha   90.00
_cell.angle_beta   90.00
_cell.angle_gamma   90.00
#
_symmetry.space_group_name_H-M   'P 1'
#
loop_
_entity.id
_entity.type
_entity.pdbx_description
1 polymer ?
#
loop_
_entity_poly.entity_id
_entity_poly.type
_entity_poly.pdbx_seq_one_letter_code
_entity_poly.pdbx_strand_id
1 'polypeptide(L)'
;VKIPEADVKAFYEKNKDRIFVSPAQTKAKHILVATQKEAEDIIAQLKGLKGDALKSKFSELAKTKSIDKGSAMNGGELGWFDESRMVPAFSKAAFALKNGTITIKPVKSEFGYHVILKEDSKAKTTVSYDKVKKNIEEQLRSEKFRTVMQGKMNELRQGAKIEYK
;
A
#
# COMPACT_ATOMS: atom_id res chain seq x y z
N VAL A 1 -33.14 13.49 5.58
CA VAL A 1 -32.70 12.67 6.70
C VAL A 1 -31.48 13.28 7.35
N LYS A 2 -31.59 13.66 8.60
CA LYS A 2 -30.50 14.25 9.36
C LYS A 2 -29.72 13.17 10.09
N ILE A 3 -28.40 13.24 9.98
CA ILE A 3 -27.49 12.34 10.70
C ILE A 3 -26.90 13.09 11.89
N PRO A 4 -27.11 12.61 13.12
CA PRO A 4 -26.52 13.26 14.29
C PRO A 4 -25.00 13.28 14.21
N GLU A 5 -24.37 14.36 14.66
CA GLU A 5 -22.92 14.49 14.69
C GLU A 5 -22.27 13.38 15.51
N ALA A 6 -22.93 12.95 16.58
CA ALA A 6 -22.45 11.84 17.40
C ALA A 6 -22.27 10.55 16.59
N ASP A 7 -23.18 10.28 15.64
CA ASP A 7 -23.10 9.10 14.77
C ASP A 7 -21.95 9.22 13.77
N VAL A 8 -21.75 10.42 13.22
CA VAL A 8 -20.65 10.71 12.30
C VAL A 8 -19.31 10.50 13.01
N LYS A 9 -19.19 11.04 14.20
CA LYS A 9 -17.98 10.95 15.01
C LYS A 9 -17.68 9.51 15.44
N ALA A 10 -18.73 8.78 15.83
CA ALA A 10 -18.61 7.35 16.19
C ALA A 10 -18.13 6.51 15.00
N PHE A 11 -18.65 6.78 13.81
CA PHE A 11 -18.22 6.10 12.59
C PHE A 11 -16.73 6.35 12.33
N TYR A 12 -16.29 7.59 12.47
CA TYR A 12 -14.87 7.94 12.29
C TYR A 12 -13.99 7.20 13.30
N GLU A 13 -14.33 7.26 14.58
CA GLU A 13 -13.53 6.62 15.65
C GLU A 13 -13.45 5.11 15.46
N LYS A 14 -14.55 4.49 15.04
CA LYS A 14 -14.60 3.05 14.81
C LYS A 14 -13.76 2.63 13.61
N ASN A 15 -13.65 3.45 12.59
CA ASN A 15 -13.06 3.10 11.30
C ASN A 15 -11.76 3.83 10.98
N LYS A 16 -11.28 4.74 11.84
CA LYS A 16 -10.11 5.56 11.55
C LYS A 16 -8.85 4.75 11.23
N ASP A 17 -8.65 3.62 11.92
CA ASP A 17 -7.47 2.78 11.73
C ASP A 17 -7.62 1.82 10.54
N ARG A 18 -8.76 1.78 9.91
CA ARG A 18 -9.06 0.89 8.80
C ARG A 18 -9.35 1.62 7.50
N ILE A 19 -10.25 2.61 7.54
CA ILE A 19 -10.72 3.31 6.33
C ILE A 19 -9.99 4.64 6.12
N PHE A 20 -9.71 5.36 7.21
CA PHE A 20 -9.14 6.71 7.15
C PHE A 20 -7.63 6.73 7.37
N VAL A 21 -7.01 5.60 7.21
CA VAL A 21 -5.56 5.47 7.32
C VAL A 21 -4.96 5.25 5.94
N SER A 22 -3.86 5.96 5.67
CA SER A 22 -3.01 5.70 4.53
C SER A 22 -1.80 4.92 5.07
N PRO A 23 -1.57 3.68 4.62
CA PRO A 23 -0.48 2.88 5.17
C PRO A 23 0.88 3.48 4.84
N ALA A 24 1.88 3.13 5.62
CA ALA A 24 3.26 3.50 5.32
C ALA A 24 3.65 2.92 3.96
N GLN A 25 4.39 3.70 3.18
CA GLN A 25 4.86 3.30 1.86
C GLN A 25 6.36 3.47 1.73
N THR A 26 6.96 2.63 0.91
CA THR A 26 8.38 2.69 0.57
C THR A 26 8.52 2.76 -0.94
N LYS A 27 9.41 3.64 -1.41
CA LYS A 27 9.82 3.69 -2.80
C LYS A 27 11.15 2.99 -2.91
N ALA A 28 11.24 1.97 -3.74
CA ALA A 28 12.42 1.14 -3.79
C ALA A 28 12.73 0.64 -5.20
N LYS A 29 13.99 0.25 -5.37
CA LYS A 29 14.48 -0.50 -6.52
C LYS A 29 14.92 -1.87 -6.04
N HIS A 30 14.84 -2.88 -6.90
CA HIS A 30 15.41 -4.18 -6.58
C HIS A 30 16.13 -4.81 -7.77
N ILE A 31 17.00 -5.74 -7.43
CA ILE A 31 17.65 -6.61 -8.40
C ILE A 31 17.38 -8.02 -7.94
N LEU A 32 16.75 -8.81 -8.79
CA LEU A 32 16.44 -10.21 -8.50
C LEU A 32 17.41 -11.10 -9.25
N VAL A 33 18.05 -12.01 -8.54
CA VAL A 33 18.97 -12.99 -9.12
C VAL A 33 18.68 -14.39 -8.59
N ALA A 34 19.15 -15.39 -9.29
CA ALA A 34 18.83 -16.79 -8.99
C ALA A 34 19.60 -17.34 -7.79
N THR A 35 20.80 -16.85 -7.52
CA THR A 35 21.68 -17.39 -6.47
C THR A 35 22.10 -16.34 -5.45
N GLN A 36 22.38 -16.80 -4.25
CA GLN A 36 22.86 -15.96 -3.15
C GLN A 36 24.19 -15.30 -3.51
N LYS A 37 25.09 -16.05 -4.15
CA LYS A 37 26.42 -15.55 -4.55
C LYS A 37 26.32 -14.37 -5.51
N GLU A 38 25.44 -14.48 -6.50
CA GLU A 38 25.20 -13.38 -7.45
C GLU A 38 24.73 -12.13 -6.73
N ALA A 39 23.80 -12.28 -5.77
CA ALA A 39 23.31 -11.16 -4.98
C ALA A 39 24.42 -10.56 -4.10
N GLU A 40 25.24 -11.39 -3.48
CA GLU A 40 26.38 -10.93 -2.68
C GLU A 40 27.40 -10.16 -3.53
N ASP A 41 27.68 -10.63 -4.74
CA ASP A 41 28.57 -9.95 -5.67
C ASP A 41 28.04 -8.58 -6.06
N ILE A 42 26.74 -8.47 -6.28
CA ILE A 42 26.07 -7.20 -6.58
C ILE A 42 26.19 -6.25 -5.39
N ILE A 43 25.91 -6.73 -4.18
CA ILE A 43 26.04 -5.92 -2.96
C ILE A 43 27.48 -5.41 -2.81
N ALA A 44 28.47 -6.28 -3.07
CA ALA A 44 29.88 -5.89 -3.00
C ALA A 44 30.23 -4.76 -3.97
N GLN A 45 29.65 -4.76 -5.17
CA GLN A 45 29.85 -3.71 -6.15
C GLN A 45 29.19 -2.39 -5.76
N LEU A 46 28.10 -2.45 -5.00
CA LEU A 46 27.35 -1.28 -4.56
C LEU A 46 27.87 -0.71 -3.23
N LYS A 47 28.59 -1.53 -2.47
CA LYS A 47 29.09 -1.15 -1.16
C LYS A 47 30.02 0.07 -1.26
N GLY A 48 29.78 1.05 -0.42
CA GLY A 48 30.56 2.29 -0.41
C GLY A 48 30.07 3.37 -1.37
N LEU A 49 29.13 3.06 -2.26
CA LEU A 49 28.52 4.06 -3.13
C LEU A 49 27.37 4.76 -2.39
N LYS A 50 27.16 6.03 -2.71
CA LYS A 50 26.10 6.85 -2.11
C LYS A 50 25.47 7.77 -3.17
N GLY A 51 24.25 8.22 -2.90
CA GLY A 51 23.56 9.19 -3.73
C GLY A 51 23.40 8.75 -5.18
N ASP A 52 23.67 9.64 -6.12
CA ASP A 52 23.47 9.38 -7.55
C ASP A 52 24.37 8.27 -8.08
N ALA A 53 25.60 8.15 -7.56
CA ALA A 53 26.51 7.07 -7.94
C ALA A 53 25.92 5.69 -7.59
N LEU A 54 25.34 5.57 -6.40
CA LEU A 54 24.66 4.34 -5.98
C LEU A 54 23.47 4.04 -6.87
N LYS A 55 22.62 5.03 -7.13
CA LYS A 55 21.43 4.85 -7.98
C LYS A 55 21.80 4.46 -9.40
N SER A 56 22.78 5.11 -9.98
CA SER A 56 23.26 4.83 -11.34
C SER A 56 23.80 3.42 -11.47
N LYS A 57 24.66 3.02 -10.54
CA LYS A 57 25.25 1.68 -10.54
C LYS A 57 24.20 0.62 -10.29
N PHE A 58 23.28 0.87 -9.38
CA PHE A 58 22.17 -0.05 -9.09
C PHE A 58 21.28 -0.24 -10.33
N SER A 59 20.93 0.83 -11.01
CA SER A 59 20.12 0.78 -12.23
C SER A 59 20.83 -0.01 -13.35
N GLU A 60 22.14 0.20 -13.51
CA GLU A 60 22.94 -0.52 -14.48
C GLU A 60 22.96 -2.02 -14.18
N LEU A 61 23.19 -2.39 -12.93
CA LEU A 61 23.20 -3.79 -12.50
C LEU A 61 21.84 -4.44 -12.65
N ALA A 62 20.77 -3.70 -12.34
CA ALA A 62 19.40 -4.19 -12.53
C ALA A 62 19.13 -4.51 -14.00
N LYS A 63 19.49 -3.62 -14.91
CA LYS A 63 19.28 -3.81 -16.34
C LYS A 63 20.06 -5.00 -16.90
N THR A 64 21.28 -5.24 -16.38
CA THR A 64 22.17 -6.27 -16.91
C THR A 64 22.04 -7.61 -16.21
N LYS A 65 21.68 -7.64 -14.92
CA LYS A 65 21.74 -8.85 -14.09
C LYS A 65 20.42 -9.30 -13.50
N SER A 66 19.43 -8.41 -13.36
CA SER A 66 18.16 -8.79 -12.76
C SER A 66 17.35 -9.72 -13.68
N ILE A 67 16.86 -10.81 -13.09
CA ILE A 67 15.98 -11.75 -13.80
C ILE A 67 14.51 -11.30 -13.77
N ASP A 68 14.19 -10.29 -12.96
CA ASP A 68 12.86 -9.66 -12.98
C ASP A 68 12.83 -8.65 -14.14
N LYS A 69 12.46 -9.13 -15.30
CA LYS A 69 12.47 -8.32 -16.53
C LYS A 69 11.47 -7.17 -16.49
N GLY A 70 10.42 -7.29 -15.73
CA GLY A 70 9.41 -6.24 -15.60
C GLY A 70 9.96 -4.96 -14.98
N SER A 71 10.83 -5.07 -13.97
CA SER A 71 11.48 -3.92 -13.34
C SER A 71 12.88 -3.62 -13.88
N ALA A 72 13.56 -4.62 -14.40
CA ALA A 72 14.93 -4.49 -14.89
C ALA A 72 15.07 -3.39 -15.94
N MET A 73 14.15 -3.30 -16.88
CA MET A 73 14.13 -2.29 -17.95
C MET A 73 14.10 -0.86 -17.40
N ASN A 74 13.50 -0.69 -16.22
CA ASN A 74 13.41 0.60 -15.52
C ASN A 74 14.47 0.75 -14.43
N GLY A 75 15.58 0.00 -14.54
CA GLY A 75 16.65 0.07 -13.56
C GLY A 75 16.30 -0.55 -12.21
N GLY A 76 15.33 -1.48 -12.19
CA GLY A 76 14.87 -2.15 -10.98
C GLY A 76 13.79 -1.38 -10.23
N GLU A 77 13.27 -0.28 -10.78
CA GLU A 77 12.29 0.57 -10.10
C GLU A 77 10.96 -0.15 -9.87
N LEU A 78 10.52 -0.17 -8.61
CA LEU A 78 9.24 -0.74 -8.21
C LEU A 78 8.20 0.34 -7.90
N GLY A 79 8.63 1.59 -7.71
CA GLY A 79 7.76 2.69 -7.30
C GLY A 79 7.37 2.59 -5.82
N TRP A 80 6.28 3.23 -5.47
CA TRP A 80 5.75 3.23 -4.12
C TRP A 80 4.91 1.98 -3.86
N PHE A 81 5.12 1.36 -2.70
CA PHE A 81 4.33 0.19 -2.29
C PHE A 81 4.18 0.16 -0.77
N ASP A 82 3.08 -0.43 -0.30
CA ASP A 82 2.87 -0.73 1.12
C ASP A 82 3.34 -2.17 1.43
N GLU A 83 3.33 -2.53 2.71
CA GLU A 83 3.81 -3.85 3.15
C GLU A 83 3.05 -5.03 2.57
N SER A 84 1.77 -4.84 2.25
CA SER A 84 0.92 -5.93 1.77
C SER A 84 1.13 -6.27 0.30
N ARG A 85 1.77 -5.38 -0.46
CA ARG A 85 1.90 -5.52 -1.91
C ARG A 85 3.00 -6.48 -2.36
N MET A 86 4.02 -6.66 -1.53
CA MET A 86 5.16 -7.51 -1.82
C MET A 86 5.17 -8.72 -0.90
N VAL A 87 5.95 -9.75 -1.25
CA VAL A 87 6.12 -10.91 -0.37
C VAL A 87 6.69 -10.46 0.99
N PRO A 88 6.30 -11.11 2.09
CA PRO A 88 6.67 -10.65 3.44
C PRO A 88 8.17 -10.44 3.67
N ALA A 89 9.02 -11.34 3.17
CA ALA A 89 10.46 -11.21 3.31
C ALA A 89 10.98 -9.94 2.64
N PHE A 90 10.47 -9.62 1.45
CA PHE A 90 10.85 -8.42 0.71
C PHE A 90 10.37 -7.15 1.44
N SER A 91 9.09 -7.11 1.80
CA SER A 91 8.51 -5.95 2.49
C SER A 91 9.23 -5.65 3.80
N LYS A 92 9.49 -6.67 4.61
CA LYS A 92 10.19 -6.51 5.88
C LYS A 92 11.57 -5.90 5.69
N ALA A 93 12.32 -6.40 4.73
CA ALA A 93 13.66 -5.89 4.43
C ALA A 93 13.62 -4.46 3.91
N ALA A 94 12.74 -4.18 2.95
CA ALA A 94 12.62 -2.85 2.34
C ALA A 94 12.19 -1.79 3.36
N PHE A 95 11.23 -2.11 4.22
CA PHE A 95 10.72 -1.17 5.23
C PHE A 95 11.73 -0.94 6.36
N ALA A 96 12.60 -1.90 6.63
CA ALA A 96 13.65 -1.76 7.65
C ALA A 96 14.83 -0.90 7.19
N LEU A 97 15.01 -0.69 5.89
CA LEU A 97 16.11 0.12 5.37
C LEU A 97 15.90 1.60 5.66
N LYS A 98 17.01 2.31 5.76
CA LYS A 98 17.01 3.79 5.76
C LYS A 98 16.99 4.29 4.32
N ASN A 99 16.41 5.47 4.10
CA ASN A 99 16.39 6.08 2.78
C ASN A 99 17.80 6.22 2.22
N GLY A 100 17.98 5.85 0.95
CA GLY A 100 19.25 5.94 0.27
C GLY A 100 20.23 4.81 0.58
N THR A 101 19.78 3.73 1.23
CA THR A 101 20.63 2.57 1.57
C THR A 101 20.18 1.32 0.86
N ILE A 102 21.09 0.34 0.77
CA ILE A 102 20.83 -0.97 0.20
C ILE A 102 20.83 -2.05 1.29
N THR A 103 20.22 -3.20 0.99
CA THR A 103 20.33 -4.37 1.86
C THR A 103 21.78 -4.84 1.89
N ILE A 104 22.29 -5.10 3.10
CA ILE A 104 23.67 -5.60 3.30
C ILE A 104 23.78 -7.11 3.11
N LYS A 105 22.65 -7.80 3.12
CA LYS A 105 22.55 -9.25 2.87
C LYS A 105 21.47 -9.51 1.83
N PRO A 106 21.65 -10.54 0.99
CA PRO A 106 20.60 -10.92 0.04
C PRO A 106 19.31 -11.27 0.77
N VAL A 107 18.19 -10.86 0.19
CA VAL A 107 16.87 -11.16 0.72
C VAL A 107 16.28 -12.33 -0.07
N LYS A 108 16.11 -13.46 0.60
CA LYS A 108 15.57 -14.66 -0.04
C LYS A 108 14.05 -14.61 -0.11
N SER A 109 13.52 -14.95 -1.28
CA SER A 109 12.08 -15.14 -1.50
C SER A 109 11.88 -16.37 -2.38
N GLU A 110 10.61 -16.71 -2.65
CA GLU A 110 10.30 -17.82 -3.56
C GLU A 110 10.78 -17.57 -5.00
N PHE A 111 11.03 -16.32 -5.37
CA PHE A 111 11.50 -15.94 -6.70
C PHE A 111 13.02 -15.99 -6.85
N GLY A 112 13.76 -16.00 -5.76
CA GLY A 112 15.22 -15.97 -5.76
C GLY A 112 15.76 -15.06 -4.67
N TYR A 113 16.84 -14.35 -4.98
CA TYR A 113 17.50 -13.44 -4.04
C TYR A 113 17.40 -12.00 -4.53
N HIS A 114 16.98 -11.12 -3.64
CA HIS A 114 16.80 -9.71 -3.93
C HIS A 114 17.89 -8.85 -3.31
N VAL A 115 18.34 -7.86 -4.07
CA VAL A 115 19.10 -6.73 -3.53
C VAL A 115 18.19 -5.52 -3.64
N ILE A 116 17.95 -4.84 -2.53
CA ILE A 116 16.96 -3.76 -2.46
C ILE A 116 17.64 -2.44 -2.14
N LEU A 117 17.29 -1.40 -2.89
CA LEU A 117 17.68 -0.01 -2.61
C LEU A 117 16.43 0.76 -2.24
N LYS A 118 16.40 1.29 -1.01
CA LYS A 118 15.29 2.15 -0.57
C LYS A 118 15.57 3.58 -1.00
N GLU A 119 14.72 4.14 -1.82
CA GLU A 119 14.86 5.51 -2.31
C GLU A 119 14.21 6.53 -1.39
N ASP A 120 13.01 6.23 -0.91
CA ASP A 120 12.24 7.15 -0.10
C ASP A 120 11.20 6.39 0.73
N SER A 121 10.58 7.09 1.68
CA SER A 121 9.55 6.49 2.52
C SER A 121 8.50 7.53 2.89
N LYS A 122 7.28 7.04 3.10
CA LYS A 122 6.15 7.82 3.62
C LYS A 122 5.64 7.12 4.86
N ALA A 123 5.50 7.88 5.95
CA ALA A 123 4.94 7.35 7.18
C ALA A 123 3.44 7.06 7.04
N LYS A 124 2.95 6.14 7.85
CA LYS A 124 1.52 5.92 8.00
C LYS A 124 0.85 7.22 8.42
N THR A 125 -0.22 7.62 7.74
CA THR A 125 -0.98 8.81 8.08
C THR A 125 -2.45 8.45 8.29
N THR A 126 -3.10 9.18 9.20
CA THR A 126 -4.54 9.06 9.43
C THR A 126 -5.19 10.36 9.00
N VAL A 127 -6.23 10.28 8.17
CA VAL A 127 -6.98 11.47 7.76
C VAL A 127 -7.78 11.98 8.95
N SER A 128 -7.67 13.28 9.24
CA SER A 128 -8.35 13.87 10.39
C SER A 128 -9.86 13.87 10.20
N TYR A 129 -10.57 13.84 11.33
CA TYR A 129 -12.04 13.87 11.37
C TYR A 129 -12.62 15.06 10.58
N ASP A 130 -12.03 16.25 10.76
CA ASP A 130 -12.52 17.47 10.10
C ASP A 130 -12.52 17.37 8.58
N LYS A 131 -11.56 16.64 8.02
CA LYS A 131 -11.45 16.48 6.57
C LYS A 131 -12.47 15.50 5.99
N VAL A 132 -12.91 14.52 6.78
CA VAL A 132 -13.79 13.46 6.29
C VAL A 132 -15.21 13.56 6.83
N LYS A 133 -15.47 14.47 7.76
CA LYS A 133 -16.79 14.67 8.40
C LYS A 133 -17.93 14.73 7.39
N LYS A 134 -17.82 15.58 6.38
CA LYS A 134 -18.86 15.73 5.36
C LYS A 134 -19.08 14.45 4.56
N ASN A 135 -17.99 13.78 4.20
CA ASN A 135 -18.06 12.54 3.43
C ASN A 135 -18.72 11.41 4.23
N ILE A 136 -18.40 11.33 5.52
CA ILE A 136 -19.03 10.35 6.42
C ILE A 136 -20.52 10.66 6.56
N GLU A 137 -20.86 11.93 6.77
CA GLU A 137 -22.24 12.37 6.91
C GLU A 137 -23.07 11.99 5.68
N GLU A 138 -22.55 12.27 4.49
CA GLU A 138 -23.20 11.91 3.22
C GLU A 138 -23.35 10.41 3.07
N GLN A 139 -22.34 9.64 3.42
CA GLN A 139 -22.39 8.18 3.35
C GLN A 139 -23.43 7.60 4.29
N LEU A 140 -23.44 8.04 5.53
CA LEU A 140 -24.44 7.58 6.51
C LEU A 140 -25.85 8.00 6.13
N ARG A 141 -25.99 9.21 5.58
CA ARG A 141 -27.26 9.71 5.08
C ARG A 141 -27.79 8.84 3.94
N SER A 142 -26.93 8.49 3.00
CA SER A 142 -27.29 7.62 1.87
C SER A 142 -27.70 6.23 2.34
N GLU A 143 -26.97 5.66 3.28
CA GLU A 143 -27.28 4.34 3.84
C GLU A 143 -28.61 4.37 4.58
N LYS A 144 -28.84 5.38 5.40
CA LYS A 144 -30.09 5.54 6.14
C LYS A 144 -31.27 5.76 5.20
N PHE A 145 -31.08 6.59 4.18
CA PHE A 145 -32.10 6.81 3.15
C PHE A 145 -32.46 5.50 2.45
N ARG A 146 -31.47 4.72 2.07
CA ARG A 146 -31.66 3.42 1.41
C ARG A 146 -32.44 2.46 2.29
N THR A 147 -32.12 2.39 3.56
CA THR A 147 -32.82 1.55 4.53
C THR A 147 -34.28 1.98 4.69
N VAL A 148 -34.52 3.29 4.80
CA VAL A 148 -35.89 3.84 4.91
C VAL A 148 -36.69 3.52 3.65
N MET A 149 -36.10 3.68 2.47
CA MET A 149 -36.78 3.37 1.20
C MET A 149 -37.14 1.90 1.08
N GLN A 150 -36.28 1.02 1.52
CA GLN A 150 -36.53 -0.43 1.52
C GLN A 150 -37.71 -0.75 2.48
N GLY A 151 -37.69 -0.15 3.65
CA GLY A 151 -38.78 -0.30 4.62
C GLY A 151 -40.12 0.13 4.03
N LYS A 152 -40.16 1.31 3.40
CA LYS A 152 -41.36 1.83 2.74
C LYS A 152 -41.82 0.93 1.59
N MET A 153 -40.92 0.44 0.78
CA MET A 153 -41.29 -0.49 -0.31
C MET A 153 -41.90 -1.79 0.23
N ASN A 154 -41.36 -2.31 1.32
CA ASN A 154 -41.89 -3.51 1.96
C ASN A 154 -43.31 -3.27 2.53
N GLU A 155 -43.50 -2.12 3.17
CA GLU A 155 -44.80 -1.74 3.68
C GLU A 155 -45.83 -1.60 2.55
N LEU A 156 -45.46 -0.99 1.43
CA LEU A 156 -46.32 -0.84 0.28
C LEU A 156 -46.67 -2.20 -0.35
N ARG A 157 -45.74 -3.12 -0.42
CA ARG A 157 -45.99 -4.47 -0.91
C ARG A 157 -46.97 -5.21 -0.04
N GLN A 158 -46.83 -5.12 1.28
CA GLN A 158 -47.73 -5.72 2.24
C GLN A 158 -49.12 -5.07 2.17
N GLY A 159 -49.15 -3.75 2.07
CA GLY A 159 -50.38 -3.01 1.88
C GLY A 159 -51.10 -3.37 0.62
N ALA A 160 -50.41 -3.48 -0.51
CA ALA A 160 -50.97 -3.91 -1.79
C ALA A 160 -51.55 -5.32 -1.73
N LYS A 161 -50.86 -6.24 -1.06
CA LYS A 161 -51.39 -7.60 -0.85
C LYS A 161 -52.68 -7.62 -0.04
N ILE A 162 -52.76 -6.77 0.96
CA ILE A 162 -53.95 -6.63 1.82
C ILE A 162 -55.10 -6.04 1.02
N GLU A 163 -54.83 -5.06 0.17
CA GLU A 163 -55.87 -4.40 -0.65
C GLU A 163 -56.50 -5.35 -1.67
N TYR A 164 -55.74 -6.32 -2.21
CA TYR A 164 -56.25 -7.27 -3.19
C TYR A 164 -56.92 -8.49 -2.61
N LYS A 165 -57.04 -8.56 -1.33
CA LYS A 165 -57.81 -9.61 -0.64
C LYS A 165 -59.25 -9.18 -0.45
#